data_d04524726bd6895dc6d4760d93d575e9
#
_entry.id   d04524726bd6895dc6d4760d93d575e9
#
_cell.length_a   1.000
_cell.length_b   1.000
_cell.length_c   1.000
_cell.angle_alpha   90.00
_cell.angle_beta   90.00
_cell.angle_gamma   90.00
#
_symmetry.space_group_name_H-M   'P 1'
#
loop_
_entity.id
_entity.type
_entity.pdbx_description
1 polymer ?
#
loop_
_entity_poly.entity_id
_entity_poly.type
_entity_poly.pdbx_seq_one_letter_code
_entity_poly.pdbx_strand_id
1 'polypeptide(L)'
;MLEPLKQWICDSCGQVIKTPEDGYVEWLVESEETSFSFQYGFKIIHSGEECTCYPQEDISLNDAPLEFFLGDKGYLNLLSFLDIGPLLMKEYKGPRVKYLREFVEFMRRLTVPYYEEARLYFKNLHTDEHFVLDDSIYQQENLIKIIQKYGRDLINE
;
A
#
# COMPACT_ATOMS: atom_id res chain seq x y z
N MET A 1 17.72 3.83 6.49
CA MET A 1 17.05 2.80 5.66
C MET A 1 16.01 2.11 6.52
N LEU A 2 14.76 2.01 6.03
CA LEU A 2 13.69 1.29 6.72
C LEU A 2 14.00 -0.21 6.81
N GLU A 3 13.53 -0.87 7.86
CA GLU A 3 13.55 -2.33 7.95
C GLU A 3 12.47 -2.90 7.02
N PRO A 4 12.85 -3.65 5.94
CA PRO A 4 11.90 -4.07 4.92
C PRO A 4 10.78 -4.95 5.48
N LEU A 5 9.54 -4.69 5.08
CA LEU A 5 8.33 -5.40 5.50
C LEU A 5 8.08 -5.42 7.02
N LYS A 6 8.73 -4.52 7.76
CA LYS A 6 8.53 -4.31 9.19
C LYS A 6 8.25 -2.85 9.54
N GLN A 7 8.67 -1.92 8.67
CA GLN A 7 8.49 -0.50 8.87
C GLN A 7 7.86 0.14 7.64
N TRP A 8 6.98 1.10 7.85
CA TRP A 8 6.27 1.83 6.80
C TRP A 8 6.29 3.33 7.07
N ILE A 9 6.01 4.10 6.04
CA ILE A 9 5.77 5.54 6.15
C ILE A 9 4.28 5.77 6.26
N CYS A 10 3.86 6.47 7.30
CA CYS A 10 2.47 6.87 7.49
C CYS A 10 2.02 7.82 6.38
N ASP A 11 0.95 7.47 5.67
CA ASP A 11 0.42 8.28 4.57
C ASP A 11 -0.26 9.58 5.05
N SER A 12 -0.53 9.71 6.36
CA SER A 12 -1.12 10.90 6.96
C SER A 12 -0.06 11.89 7.44
N CYS A 13 0.86 11.47 8.30
CA CYS A 13 1.81 12.36 8.95
C CYS A 13 3.25 12.29 8.38
N GLY A 14 3.55 11.33 7.49
CA GLY A 14 4.88 11.16 6.90
C GLY A 14 5.94 10.54 7.81
N GLN A 15 5.59 10.22 9.06
CA GLN A 15 6.53 9.61 10.01
C GLN A 15 6.57 8.09 9.86
N VAL A 16 7.65 7.49 10.38
CA VAL A 16 7.86 6.04 10.32
C VAL A 16 6.94 5.32 11.31
N ILE A 17 6.14 4.38 10.81
CA ILE A 17 5.47 3.35 11.59
C ILE A 17 6.53 2.31 11.92
N LYS A 18 6.88 2.19 13.20
CA LYS A 18 8.06 1.43 13.65
C LYS A 18 7.83 -0.07 13.69
N THR A 19 6.62 -0.48 14.00
CA THR A 19 6.21 -1.90 14.07
C THR A 19 4.84 -2.08 13.44
N PRO A 20 4.48 -3.27 12.95
CA PRO A 20 3.15 -3.54 12.40
C PRO A 20 2.00 -3.23 13.36
N GLU A 21 2.22 -3.44 14.66
CA GLU A 21 1.23 -3.21 15.73
C GLU A 21 0.89 -1.73 15.89
N ASP A 22 1.81 -0.83 15.50
CA ASP A 22 1.62 0.62 15.53
C ASP A 22 0.87 1.13 14.28
N GLY A 23 0.53 0.25 13.35
CA GLY A 23 -0.04 0.59 12.05
C GLY A 23 -1.47 0.11 11.84
N TYR A 24 -2.20 0.89 11.04
CA TYR A 24 -3.52 0.55 10.50
C TYR A 24 -3.55 0.77 8.99
N VAL A 25 -4.44 0.05 8.33
CA VAL A 25 -4.80 0.33 6.94
C VAL A 25 -6.21 0.87 6.94
N GLU A 26 -6.40 2.01 6.31
CA GLU A 26 -7.72 2.59 6.02
C GLU A 26 -8.02 2.52 4.54
N TRP A 27 -9.29 2.36 4.20
CA TRP A 27 -9.76 2.44 2.82
C TRP A 27 -11.21 2.89 2.75
N LEU A 28 -11.59 3.46 1.62
CA LEU A 28 -12.92 3.95 1.35
C LEU A 28 -13.77 2.86 0.71
N VAL A 29 -15.05 2.84 1.04
CA VAL A 29 -16.04 1.91 0.49
C VAL A 29 -17.17 2.72 -0.14
N GLU A 30 -17.36 2.53 -1.44
CA GLU A 30 -18.47 3.09 -2.19
C GLU A 30 -19.46 1.97 -2.52
N SER A 31 -20.70 2.11 -2.04
CA SER A 31 -21.78 1.15 -2.29
C SER A 31 -22.52 1.56 -3.55
N GLU A 32 -22.67 0.66 -4.49
CA GLU A 32 -23.58 0.83 -5.62
C GLU A 32 -24.97 0.29 -5.28
N GLU A 33 -26.00 0.76 -5.99
CA GLU A 33 -27.39 0.30 -5.83
C GLU A 33 -27.58 -1.21 -6.04
N THR A 34 -26.59 -1.88 -6.65
CA THR A 34 -26.59 -3.30 -6.99
C THR A 34 -26.10 -4.24 -5.90
N SER A 35 -26.03 -3.82 -4.64
CA SER A 35 -25.53 -4.61 -3.49
C SER A 35 -24.03 -4.95 -3.57
N PHE A 36 -23.28 -4.33 -4.46
CA PHE A 36 -21.85 -4.49 -4.58
C PHE A 36 -21.13 -3.22 -4.14
N SER A 37 -20.01 -3.39 -3.41
CA SER A 37 -19.23 -2.26 -2.90
C SER A 37 -17.84 -2.30 -3.50
N PHE A 38 -17.42 -1.17 -4.08
CA PHE A 38 -16.04 -0.97 -4.51
C PHE A 38 -15.20 -0.35 -3.41
N GLN A 39 -13.95 -0.77 -3.32
CA GLN A 39 -12.99 -0.36 -2.31
C GLN A 39 -11.80 0.35 -2.97
N TYR A 40 -11.35 1.46 -2.38
CA TYR A 40 -10.29 2.32 -2.93
C TYR A 40 -9.69 3.23 -1.85
N GLY A 41 -8.66 4.00 -2.20
CA GLY A 41 -8.05 4.97 -1.29
C GLY A 41 -7.29 4.31 -0.15
N PHE A 42 -6.64 3.17 -0.39
CA PHE A 42 -5.88 2.44 0.62
C PHE A 42 -4.72 3.27 1.16
N LYS A 43 -4.66 3.44 2.48
CA LYS A 43 -3.61 4.18 3.20
C LYS A 43 -3.07 3.33 4.33
N ILE A 44 -1.77 3.41 4.54
CA ILE A 44 -1.11 2.87 5.73
C ILE A 44 -0.85 4.04 6.67
N ILE A 45 -1.40 4.00 7.87
CA ILE A 45 -1.33 5.10 8.86
C ILE A 45 -0.92 4.58 10.23
N HIS A 46 -0.51 5.48 11.14
CA HIS A 46 -0.38 5.11 12.54
C HIS A 46 -1.74 4.76 13.15
N SER A 47 -1.71 3.81 14.09
CA SER A 47 -2.85 3.54 14.96
C SER A 47 -3.11 4.77 15.84
N GLY A 48 -4.31 5.34 15.73
CA GLY A 48 -4.71 6.50 16.55
C GLY A 48 -5.47 7.57 15.75
N GLU A 49 -6.28 8.33 16.48
CA GLU A 49 -7.21 9.32 15.90
C GLU A 49 -6.50 10.44 15.12
N GLU A 50 -5.26 10.78 15.48
CA GLU A 50 -4.50 11.88 14.86
C GLU A 50 -4.14 11.63 13.39
N CYS A 51 -4.03 10.35 12.98
CA CYS A 51 -3.68 9.98 11.60
C CYS A 51 -4.87 9.48 10.78
N THR A 52 -6.02 9.26 11.42
CA THR A 52 -7.23 8.77 10.76
C THR A 52 -7.77 9.80 9.77
N CYS A 53 -8.12 9.35 8.56
CA CYS A 53 -8.75 10.17 7.54
C CYS A 53 -10.27 10.08 7.69
N TYR A 54 -10.92 11.24 7.93
CA TYR A 54 -12.39 11.31 7.95
C TYR A 54 -12.91 11.58 6.54
N PRO A 55 -13.68 10.66 5.94
CA PRO A 55 -14.25 10.86 4.61
C PRO A 55 -15.34 11.94 4.64
N GLN A 56 -15.69 12.44 3.45
CA GLN A 56 -16.88 13.29 3.27
C GLN A 56 -18.16 12.48 3.54
N GLU A 57 -19.27 13.16 3.81
CA GLU A 57 -20.59 12.56 3.94
C GLU A 57 -20.88 11.65 2.74
N ASP A 58 -21.52 10.50 2.98
CA ASP A 58 -21.87 9.46 2.00
C ASP A 58 -20.76 8.45 1.60
N ILE A 59 -19.55 8.55 2.12
CA ILE A 59 -18.49 7.58 1.87
C ILE A 59 -18.15 6.85 3.18
N SER A 60 -18.25 5.53 3.18
CA SER A 60 -17.88 4.73 4.35
C SER A 60 -16.37 4.53 4.40
N LEU A 61 -15.80 4.72 5.60
CA LEU A 61 -14.42 4.38 5.90
C LEU A 61 -14.38 3.01 6.56
N ASN A 62 -13.55 2.14 6.04
CA ASN A 62 -13.18 0.88 6.68
C ASN A 62 -11.73 0.94 7.14
N ASP A 63 -11.42 0.19 8.17
CA ASP A 63 -10.06 0.03 8.68
C ASP A 63 -9.78 -1.39 9.13
N ALA A 64 -8.50 -1.72 9.25
CA ALA A 64 -8.03 -2.94 9.89
C ALA A 64 -6.58 -2.75 10.37
N PRO A 65 -6.14 -3.49 11.43
CA PRO A 65 -4.75 -3.52 11.84
C PRO A 65 -3.83 -3.87 10.67
N LEU A 66 -2.67 -3.21 10.58
CA LEU A 66 -1.71 -3.46 9.50
C LEU A 66 -1.29 -4.93 9.44
N GLU A 67 -1.17 -5.60 10.58
CA GLU A 67 -0.85 -7.03 10.69
C GLU A 67 -1.81 -7.94 9.91
N PHE A 68 -3.08 -7.51 9.75
CA PHE A 68 -4.09 -8.25 8.99
C PHE A 68 -3.71 -8.44 7.51
N PHE A 69 -2.83 -7.59 7.00
CA PHE A 69 -2.38 -7.58 5.60
C PHE A 69 -0.97 -8.16 5.41
N LEU A 70 -0.34 -8.68 6.48
CA LEU A 70 1.04 -9.16 6.44
C LEU A 70 1.13 -10.69 6.50
N GLY A 71 2.23 -11.22 5.97
CA GLY A 71 2.49 -12.65 5.92
C GLY A 71 1.50 -13.43 5.04
N ASP A 72 1.47 -14.76 5.19
CA ASP A 72 0.66 -15.64 4.34
C ASP A 72 -0.86 -15.36 4.45
N LYS A 73 -1.34 -15.11 5.66
CA LYS A 73 -2.75 -14.76 5.88
C LYS A 73 -3.10 -13.40 5.27
N GLY A 74 -2.20 -12.44 5.43
CA GLY A 74 -2.35 -11.11 4.84
C GLY A 74 -2.40 -11.17 3.32
N TYR A 75 -1.58 -12.02 2.70
CA TYR A 75 -1.64 -12.23 1.26
C TYR A 75 -2.99 -12.76 0.80
N LEU A 76 -3.58 -13.72 1.52
CA LEU A 76 -4.94 -14.21 1.22
C LEU A 76 -6.00 -13.11 1.36
N ASN A 77 -5.87 -12.26 2.37
CA ASN A 77 -6.76 -11.10 2.54
C ASN A 77 -6.63 -10.13 1.36
N LEU A 78 -5.41 -9.82 0.92
CA LEU A 78 -5.17 -8.97 -0.25
C LEU A 78 -5.79 -9.56 -1.53
N LEU A 79 -5.64 -10.86 -1.76
CA LEU A 79 -6.28 -11.52 -2.90
C LEU A 79 -7.81 -11.41 -2.87
N SER A 80 -8.43 -11.43 -1.69
CA SER A 80 -9.88 -11.32 -1.57
C SER A 80 -10.46 -9.97 -2.00
N PHE A 81 -9.64 -8.90 -2.04
CA PHE A 81 -10.02 -7.62 -2.64
C PHE A 81 -10.06 -7.68 -4.17
N LEU A 82 -9.23 -8.51 -4.78
CA LEU A 82 -9.24 -8.73 -6.22
C LEU A 82 -10.34 -9.70 -6.62
N ASP A 83 -10.40 -10.85 -5.95
CA ASP A 83 -11.44 -11.85 -6.17
C ASP A 83 -11.63 -12.68 -4.89
N ILE A 84 -12.85 -12.65 -4.35
CA ILE A 84 -13.21 -13.43 -3.16
C ILE A 84 -13.35 -14.94 -3.46
N GLY A 85 -13.31 -15.29 -4.72
CA GLY A 85 -13.36 -16.66 -5.20
C GLY A 85 -14.77 -17.21 -5.44
N PRO A 86 -14.88 -18.24 -6.29
CA PRO A 86 -16.16 -18.78 -6.79
C PRO A 86 -16.99 -19.48 -5.73
N LEU A 87 -16.40 -19.85 -4.60
CA LEU A 87 -17.12 -20.50 -3.50
C LEU A 87 -18.02 -19.51 -2.74
N LEU A 88 -17.64 -18.25 -2.69
CA LEU A 88 -18.31 -17.21 -1.90
C LEU A 88 -19.17 -16.29 -2.77
N MET A 89 -18.75 -16.01 -4.01
CA MET A 89 -19.49 -15.16 -4.93
C MET A 89 -19.57 -15.78 -6.33
N LYS A 90 -20.65 -16.51 -6.61
CA LYS A 90 -20.84 -17.17 -7.90
C LYS A 90 -21.17 -16.23 -9.05
N GLU A 91 -21.80 -15.10 -8.77
CA GLU A 91 -22.37 -14.19 -9.78
C GLU A 91 -21.44 -13.03 -10.13
N TYR A 92 -20.60 -12.59 -9.20
CA TYR A 92 -19.67 -11.47 -9.43
C TYR A 92 -18.35 -11.96 -10.01
N LYS A 93 -17.95 -11.37 -11.12
CA LYS A 93 -16.75 -11.75 -11.89
C LYS A 93 -15.81 -10.56 -12.12
N GLY A 94 -15.45 -9.86 -11.07
CA GLY A 94 -14.56 -8.73 -11.20
C GLY A 94 -13.82 -8.36 -9.91
N PRO A 95 -12.84 -7.47 -9.99
CA PRO A 95 -12.16 -6.98 -8.82
C PRO A 95 -13.08 -6.13 -7.95
N ARG A 96 -12.95 -6.26 -6.64
CA ARG A 96 -13.67 -5.45 -5.66
C ARG A 96 -13.01 -4.09 -5.43
N VAL A 97 -11.89 -3.85 -6.06
CA VAL A 97 -11.16 -2.58 -6.00
C VAL A 97 -11.55 -1.69 -7.16
N LYS A 98 -11.81 -0.41 -6.88
CA LYS A 98 -12.19 0.59 -7.88
C LYS A 98 -11.02 0.94 -8.80
N TYR A 99 -9.83 1.06 -8.24
CA TYR A 99 -8.62 1.46 -8.96
C TYR A 99 -7.53 0.41 -8.81
N LEU A 100 -7.41 -0.48 -9.80
CA LEU A 100 -6.47 -1.60 -9.76
C LEU A 100 -5.02 -1.15 -9.56
N ARG A 101 -4.59 -0.08 -10.24
CA ARG A 101 -3.20 0.44 -10.11
C ARG A 101 -2.88 0.86 -8.68
N GLU A 102 -3.79 1.55 -8.02
CA GLU A 102 -3.64 1.98 -6.63
C GLU A 102 -3.53 0.78 -5.69
N PHE A 103 -4.37 -0.22 -5.90
CA PHE A 103 -4.34 -1.43 -5.08
C PHE A 103 -3.07 -2.26 -5.31
N VAL A 104 -2.58 -2.36 -6.54
CA VAL A 104 -1.30 -3.01 -6.85
C VAL A 104 -0.13 -2.27 -6.18
N GLU A 105 -0.17 -0.94 -6.16
CA GLU A 105 0.80 -0.12 -5.43
C GLU A 105 0.76 -0.42 -3.92
N PHE A 106 -0.43 -0.45 -3.33
CA PHE A 106 -0.63 -0.84 -1.93
C PHE A 106 -0.09 -2.26 -1.65
N MET A 107 -0.39 -3.24 -2.51
CA MET A 107 0.15 -4.59 -2.37
C MET A 107 1.69 -4.62 -2.39
N ARG A 108 2.33 -3.86 -3.29
CA ARG A 108 3.80 -3.80 -3.36
C ARG A 108 4.41 -3.30 -2.06
N ARG A 109 3.81 -2.31 -1.43
CA ARG A 109 4.25 -1.79 -0.13
C ARG A 109 4.28 -2.84 0.97
N LEU A 110 3.39 -3.83 0.89
CA LEU A 110 3.18 -4.86 1.91
C LEU A 110 3.90 -6.17 1.60
N THR A 111 4.29 -6.40 0.34
CA THR A 111 4.79 -7.71 -0.10
C THR A 111 6.16 -7.66 -0.75
N VAL A 112 6.60 -6.50 -1.25
CA VAL A 112 7.89 -6.36 -1.93
C VAL A 112 8.91 -5.71 -0.99
N PRO A 113 9.98 -6.44 -0.59
CA PRO A 113 11.01 -5.89 0.28
C PRO A 113 11.64 -4.62 -0.32
N TYR A 114 11.94 -3.63 0.51
CA TYR A 114 12.52 -2.33 0.15
C TYR A 114 11.63 -1.39 -0.67
N TYR A 115 10.47 -1.87 -1.16
CA TYR A 115 9.59 -1.04 -1.99
C TYR A 115 9.10 0.21 -1.25
N GLU A 116 8.72 0.08 0.01
CA GLU A 116 8.19 1.18 0.83
C GLU A 116 9.13 2.38 0.89
N GLU A 117 10.42 2.16 1.05
CA GLU A 117 11.39 3.26 1.05
C GLU A 117 11.73 3.73 -0.37
N ALA A 118 11.98 2.80 -1.29
CA ALA A 118 12.38 3.13 -2.65
C ALA A 118 11.35 4.00 -3.39
N ARG A 119 10.04 3.77 -3.15
CA ARG A 119 8.96 4.53 -3.78
C ARG A 119 9.02 6.04 -3.52
N LEU A 120 9.60 6.46 -2.42
CA LEU A 120 9.78 7.88 -2.09
C LEU A 120 10.67 8.61 -3.10
N TYR A 121 11.52 7.86 -3.79
CA TYR A 121 12.50 8.40 -4.75
C TYR A 121 12.13 8.17 -6.22
N PHE A 122 11.02 7.49 -6.52
CA PHE A 122 10.64 7.14 -7.91
C PHE A 122 10.51 8.35 -8.83
N LYS A 123 10.11 9.52 -8.30
CA LYS A 123 10.09 10.76 -9.08
C LYS A 123 11.46 11.14 -9.67
N ASN A 124 12.56 10.75 -9.02
CA ASN A 124 13.91 11.06 -9.45
C ASN A 124 14.37 10.17 -10.61
N LEU A 125 13.74 9.02 -10.81
CA LEU A 125 14.15 8.04 -11.82
C LEU A 125 13.82 8.48 -13.25
N HIS A 126 12.83 9.36 -13.43
CA HIS A 126 12.42 9.81 -14.77
C HIS A 126 13.50 10.58 -15.54
N THR A 127 14.48 11.11 -14.83
CA THR A 127 15.60 11.87 -15.39
C THR A 127 16.96 11.17 -15.22
N ASP A 128 16.95 9.94 -14.66
CA ASP A 128 18.17 9.22 -14.33
C ASP A 128 18.44 8.10 -15.33
N GLU A 129 19.37 8.33 -16.24
CA GLU A 129 19.77 7.39 -17.30
C GLU A 129 20.43 6.09 -16.77
N HIS A 130 20.75 6.01 -15.47
CA HIS A 130 21.33 4.82 -14.86
C HIS A 130 20.30 3.72 -14.52
N PHE A 131 19.01 4.04 -14.59
CA PHE A 131 17.94 3.10 -14.33
C PHE A 131 17.11 2.84 -15.58
N VAL A 132 16.90 1.56 -15.88
CA VAL A 132 15.96 1.15 -16.92
C VAL A 132 14.56 1.14 -16.32
N LEU A 133 13.63 1.91 -16.91
CA LEU A 133 12.25 2.03 -16.43
C LEU A 133 11.36 0.95 -17.07
N ASP A 134 11.58 -0.29 -16.67
CA ASP A 134 10.72 -1.42 -16.97
C ASP A 134 10.31 -2.15 -15.68
N ASP A 135 9.68 -3.30 -15.78
CA ASP A 135 9.21 -4.08 -14.62
C ASP A 135 10.35 -4.61 -13.74
N SER A 136 11.58 -4.69 -14.26
CA SER A 136 12.75 -5.06 -13.46
C SER A 136 13.13 -4.04 -12.39
N ILE A 137 12.64 -2.78 -12.50
CA ILE A 137 12.88 -1.74 -11.49
C ILE A 137 12.35 -2.14 -10.10
N TYR A 138 11.34 -3.01 -10.05
CA TYR A 138 10.76 -3.51 -8.80
C TYR A 138 11.51 -4.71 -8.20
N GLN A 139 12.56 -5.21 -8.84
CA GLN A 139 13.42 -6.25 -8.27
C GLN A 139 14.20 -5.68 -7.07
N GLN A 140 14.35 -6.49 -6.04
CA GLN A 140 14.95 -6.08 -4.77
C GLN A 140 16.30 -5.37 -4.94
N GLU A 141 17.16 -5.88 -5.82
CA GLU A 141 18.49 -5.32 -6.08
C GLU A 141 18.44 -3.90 -6.66
N ASN A 142 17.44 -3.60 -7.50
CA ASN A 142 17.25 -2.27 -8.06
C ASN A 142 16.64 -1.31 -7.05
N LEU A 143 15.68 -1.77 -6.24
CA LEU A 143 15.13 -0.98 -5.14
C LEU A 143 16.21 -0.58 -4.13
N ILE A 144 17.12 -1.49 -3.79
CA ILE A 144 18.26 -1.18 -2.91
C ILE A 144 19.18 -0.13 -3.54
N LYS A 145 19.49 -0.23 -4.84
CA LYS A 145 20.32 0.77 -5.55
C LYS A 145 19.65 2.17 -5.52
N ILE A 146 18.33 2.23 -5.71
CA ILE A 146 17.57 3.49 -5.64
C ILE A 146 17.72 4.11 -4.25
N ILE A 147 17.50 3.35 -3.19
CA ILE A 147 17.65 3.83 -1.81
C ILE A 147 19.08 4.28 -1.53
N GLN A 148 20.08 3.51 -1.96
CA GLN A 148 21.50 3.86 -1.77
C GLN A 148 21.89 5.14 -2.50
N LYS A 149 21.30 5.39 -3.67
CA LYS A 149 21.60 6.59 -4.48
C LYS A 149 20.92 7.84 -3.92
N TYR A 150 19.65 7.75 -3.58
CA TYR A 150 18.83 8.91 -3.21
C TYR A 150 18.52 9.05 -1.72
N GLY A 151 18.64 7.97 -0.95
CA GLY A 151 18.32 8.00 0.49
C GLY A 151 19.38 8.70 1.36
N ARG A 152 20.54 9.04 0.81
CA ARG A 152 21.62 9.76 1.54
C ARG A 152 21.29 11.23 1.79
N ASP A 153 20.41 11.81 0.99
CA ASP A 153 20.07 13.23 1.07
C ASP A 153 19.15 13.57 2.25
N LEU A 154 18.42 12.59 2.79
CA LEU A 154 17.51 12.77 3.94
C LEU A 154 18.20 12.68 5.31
N ILE A 155 19.47 12.30 5.37
CA ILE A 155 20.23 12.19 6.65
C ILE A 155 20.98 13.49 6.95
N ASN A 156 21.04 14.43 6.01
CA ASN A 156 21.83 15.68 6.11
C ASN A 156 20.96 16.93 6.23
N GLU A 157 19.65 16.82 6.41
CA GLU A 157 18.74 17.89 6.82
C GLU A 157 18.23 17.65 8.27
#